data_293a074b039eb746432ea503977e6fc5
#
_entry.id   293a074b039eb746432ea503977e6fc5
#
_cell.length_a   1.000
_cell.length_b   1.000
_cell.length_c   1.000
_cell.angle_alpha   90.00
_cell.angle_beta   90.00
_cell.angle_gamma   90.00
#
_symmetry.space_group_name_H-M   'P 1'
#
loop_
_entity.id
_entity.type
_entity.pdbx_description
1 polymer ?
#
loop_
_entity_poly.entity_id
_entity_poly.type
_entity_poly.pdbx_seq_one_letter_code
_entity_poly.pdbx_strand_id
1 'polypeptide(L)'
;QPVALLGEGPLCRLVDGGADAVTQTIGGFTQAMTGDMSEIAGFIKSGDVRALAVLTSDPVPGFEDIPTAKSQGFDVEVVNWRGLYVPRGISDDEFNAWAEKLQAVADSAEWKQIMADNGLAPFTKVGADFQGWIDGVVIDTTQLSKDIGVIQ
;
A
#
# COMPACT_ATOMS: atom_id res chain seq x y z
N GLN A 1 14.28 -16.47 8.00
CA GLN A 1 15.59 -16.34 7.30
C GLN A 1 15.58 -14.99 6.60
N PRO A 2 16.61 -14.16 6.73
CA PRO A 2 16.70 -12.93 5.98
C PRO A 2 16.78 -13.27 4.49
N VAL A 3 15.84 -12.76 3.72
CA VAL A 3 15.91 -12.84 2.25
C VAL A 3 17.00 -11.86 1.82
N ALA A 4 18.16 -12.37 1.45
CA ALA A 4 19.19 -11.58 0.79
C ALA A 4 18.74 -11.30 -0.64
N LEU A 5 18.00 -10.22 -0.83
CA LEU A 5 17.47 -9.82 -2.15
C LEU A 5 18.45 -8.98 -2.97
N LEU A 6 19.58 -8.55 -2.38
CA LEU A 6 20.57 -7.74 -3.09
C LEU A 6 21.95 -8.20 -2.66
N GLY A 7 22.85 -8.48 -3.61
CA GLY A 7 24.27 -8.70 -3.33
C GLY A 7 24.84 -7.53 -2.55
N GLU A 8 25.96 -7.66 -1.89
CA GLU A 8 26.71 -6.73 -1.01
C GLU A 8 26.07 -5.33 -0.71
N GLY A 9 24.75 -5.30 -0.50
CA GLY A 9 23.95 -4.11 -0.16
C GLY A 9 23.53 -4.09 1.30
N PRO A 10 22.83 -3.05 1.77
CA PRO A 10 22.33 -2.98 3.12
C PRO A 10 21.44 -4.18 3.44
N LEU A 11 21.66 -4.82 4.59
CA LEU A 11 20.87 -5.96 5.05
C LEU A 11 19.39 -5.54 5.16
N CYS A 12 18.52 -6.16 4.36
CA CYS A 12 17.09 -6.02 4.52
C CYS A 12 16.62 -6.90 5.69
N ARG A 13 16.01 -6.29 6.69
CA ARG A 13 15.45 -6.98 7.85
C ARG A 13 13.94 -7.03 7.74
N LEU A 14 13.38 -8.21 7.76
CA LEU A 14 11.94 -8.42 7.88
C LEU A 14 11.54 -8.35 9.35
N VAL A 15 10.45 -7.65 9.64
CA VAL A 15 9.88 -7.45 10.97
C VAL A 15 8.37 -7.72 10.95
N ASP A 16 7.75 -7.82 12.13
CA ASP A 16 6.34 -8.17 12.28
C ASP A 16 5.41 -6.95 12.10
N GLY A 17 5.51 -6.27 10.96
CA GLY A 17 4.65 -5.16 10.60
C GLY A 17 5.26 -3.77 10.77
N GLY A 18 4.50 -2.75 10.38
CA GLY A 18 4.98 -1.36 10.34
C GLY A 18 5.30 -0.78 11.71
N ALA A 19 4.56 -1.14 12.75
CA ALA A 19 4.81 -0.67 14.11
C ALA A 19 6.18 -1.12 14.64
N ASP A 20 6.58 -2.37 14.37
CA ASP A 20 7.92 -2.86 14.74
C ASP A 20 8.99 -2.19 13.87
N ALA A 21 8.77 -2.05 12.57
CA ALA A 21 9.69 -1.35 11.68
C ALA A 21 9.98 0.09 12.13
N VAL A 22 8.93 0.84 12.47
CA VAL A 22 9.05 2.22 12.98
C VAL A 22 9.83 2.26 14.29
N THR A 23 9.50 1.38 15.23
CA THR A 23 10.17 1.32 16.54
C THR A 23 11.66 1.06 16.38
N GLN A 24 12.04 0.14 15.50
CA GLN A 24 13.45 -0.17 15.26
C GLN A 24 14.19 0.96 14.54
N THR A 25 13.49 1.69 13.67
CA THR A 25 14.09 2.84 12.97
C THR A 25 14.30 4.01 13.93
N ILE A 26 13.31 4.35 14.76
CA ILE A 26 13.44 5.39 15.78
C ILE A 26 14.52 5.02 16.81
N GLY A 27 14.61 3.73 17.19
CA GLY A 27 15.63 3.21 18.09
C GLY A 27 17.03 3.12 17.49
N GLY A 28 17.22 3.43 16.20
CA GLY A 28 18.51 3.40 15.51
C GLY A 28 19.00 2.00 15.17
N PHE A 29 18.17 0.96 15.31
CA PHE A 29 18.51 -0.41 14.93
C PHE A 29 18.46 -0.64 13.41
N THR A 30 17.70 0.18 12.71
CA THR A 30 17.65 0.26 11.24
C THR A 30 17.82 1.70 10.80
N GLN A 31 18.41 1.92 9.61
CA GLN A 31 18.68 3.26 9.08
C GLN A 31 17.50 3.81 8.29
N ALA A 32 16.69 2.91 7.73
CA ALA A 32 15.50 3.24 6.95
C ALA A 32 14.50 2.09 7.04
N MET A 33 13.25 2.38 6.72
CA MET A 33 12.18 1.41 6.66
C MET A 33 11.26 1.69 5.46
N THR A 34 10.51 0.69 5.07
CA THR A 34 9.31 0.83 4.24
C THR A 34 8.09 0.46 5.08
N GLY A 35 6.97 1.11 4.88
CA GLY A 35 5.75 0.85 5.62
C GLY A 35 4.53 1.54 5.02
N ASP A 36 3.37 1.21 5.54
CA ASP A 36 2.10 1.82 5.15
C ASP A 36 1.98 3.22 5.77
N MET A 37 1.54 4.20 4.98
CA MET A 37 1.37 5.57 5.45
C MET A 37 0.44 5.65 6.67
N SER A 38 -0.62 4.85 6.72
CA SER A 38 -1.55 4.82 7.86
C SER A 38 -0.91 4.42 9.20
N GLU A 39 0.19 3.68 9.16
CA GLU A 39 0.93 3.25 10.37
C GLU A 39 1.98 4.27 10.80
N ILE A 40 2.53 5.03 9.85
CA ILE A 40 3.67 5.93 10.11
C ILE A 40 3.31 7.42 10.10
N ALA A 41 2.11 7.79 9.64
CA ALA A 41 1.68 9.18 9.50
C ALA A 41 1.81 9.99 10.81
N GLY A 42 1.50 9.37 11.96
CA GLY A 42 1.65 10.00 13.28
C GLY A 42 3.10 10.36 13.59
N PHE A 43 4.04 9.46 13.30
CA PHE A 43 5.48 9.66 13.54
C PHE A 43 6.12 10.66 12.57
N ILE A 44 5.59 10.78 11.36
CA ILE A 44 5.98 11.84 10.44
C ILE A 44 5.53 13.21 10.97
N LYS A 45 4.27 13.31 11.41
CA LYS A 45 3.71 14.55 11.96
C LYS A 45 4.39 14.99 13.25
N SER A 46 4.83 14.05 14.10
CA SER A 46 5.60 14.36 15.33
C SER A 46 7.07 14.69 15.05
N GLY A 47 7.58 14.35 13.86
CA GLY A 47 8.98 14.55 13.50
C GLY A 47 9.93 13.45 13.94
N ASP A 48 9.41 12.35 14.49
CA ASP A 48 10.22 11.20 14.93
C ASP A 48 10.82 10.42 13.75
N VAL A 49 10.16 10.45 12.59
CA VAL A 49 10.67 9.90 11.34
C VAL A 49 10.49 10.92 10.21
N ARG A 50 11.39 10.87 9.23
CA ARG A 50 11.31 11.65 8.01
C ARG A 50 11.00 10.75 6.83
N ALA A 51 9.87 10.99 6.16
CA ALA A 51 9.59 10.33 4.90
C ALA A 51 10.51 10.84 3.79
N LEU A 52 11.07 9.91 3.01
CA LEU A 52 11.99 10.21 1.91
C LEU A 52 11.26 10.22 0.57
N ALA A 53 10.28 9.35 0.41
CA ALA A 53 9.44 9.24 -0.77
C ALA A 53 8.15 8.50 -0.45
N VAL A 54 7.10 8.78 -1.22
CA VAL A 54 5.93 7.90 -1.36
C VAL A 54 6.04 7.12 -2.67
N LEU A 55 5.51 5.89 -2.68
CA LEU A 55 5.56 5.00 -3.83
C LEU A 55 4.25 5.04 -4.65
N THR A 56 3.49 6.11 -4.53
CA THR A 56 2.28 6.38 -5.31
C THR A 56 2.63 7.19 -6.56
N SER A 57 1.77 7.13 -7.59
CA SER A 57 1.90 7.97 -8.80
C SER A 57 1.82 9.46 -8.49
N ASP A 58 0.96 9.82 -7.56
CA ASP A 58 0.67 11.20 -7.16
C ASP A 58 0.99 11.43 -5.68
N PRO A 59 1.20 12.67 -5.24
CA PRO A 59 1.36 13.01 -3.83
C PRO A 59 0.17 12.54 -2.98
N VAL A 60 0.45 12.12 -1.76
CA VAL A 60 -0.58 11.65 -0.82
C VAL A 60 -1.28 12.84 -0.17
N PRO A 61 -2.61 12.92 -0.17
CA PRO A 61 -3.36 13.98 0.50
C PRO A 61 -2.97 14.15 1.97
N GLY A 62 -2.70 15.40 2.37
CA GLY A 62 -2.22 15.74 3.72
C GLY A 62 -0.73 15.49 3.96
N PHE A 63 0.01 15.04 2.93
CA PHE A 63 1.45 14.79 2.93
C PHE A 63 2.09 15.21 1.60
N GLU A 64 1.57 16.27 0.99
CA GLU A 64 1.98 16.75 -0.33
C GLU A 64 3.44 17.19 -0.39
N ASP A 65 4.03 17.52 0.76
CA ASP A 65 5.46 17.88 0.88
C ASP A 65 6.40 16.68 0.71
N ILE A 66 5.88 15.43 0.76
CA ILE A 66 6.68 14.24 0.55
C ILE A 66 6.72 13.94 -0.94
N PRO A 67 7.90 13.95 -1.56
CA PRO A 67 8.01 13.68 -3.00
C PRO A 67 7.66 12.22 -3.32
N THR A 68 7.17 11.97 -4.53
CA THR A 68 7.03 10.61 -5.04
C THR A 68 8.40 10.05 -5.45
N ALA A 69 8.59 8.72 -5.41
CA ALA A 69 9.80 8.09 -5.92
C ALA A 69 10.03 8.47 -7.39
N LYS A 70 8.96 8.49 -8.17
CA LYS A 70 8.97 8.85 -9.59
C LYS A 70 9.48 10.28 -9.83
N SER A 71 9.08 11.25 -9.00
CA SER A 71 9.56 12.64 -9.11
C SER A 71 11.06 12.77 -8.80
N GLN A 72 11.64 11.80 -8.12
CA GLN A 72 13.06 11.73 -7.79
C GLN A 72 13.87 10.86 -8.79
N GLY A 73 13.25 10.42 -9.89
CA GLY A 73 13.91 9.68 -10.96
C GLY A 73 13.89 8.15 -10.79
N PHE A 74 13.16 7.64 -9.79
CA PHE A 74 12.96 6.20 -9.60
C PHE A 74 11.59 5.79 -10.14
N ASP A 75 11.56 5.07 -11.25
CA ASP A 75 10.31 4.57 -11.86
C ASP A 75 9.78 3.35 -11.10
N VAL A 76 9.37 3.60 -9.87
CA VAL A 76 8.79 2.59 -8.97
C VAL A 76 7.45 3.10 -8.46
N GLU A 77 6.43 2.29 -8.64
CA GLU A 77 5.10 2.49 -8.10
C GLU A 77 4.64 1.19 -7.41
N VAL A 78 4.26 1.30 -6.14
CA VAL A 78 3.74 0.17 -5.35
C VAL A 78 2.51 0.64 -4.59
N VAL A 79 1.37 0.03 -4.88
CA VAL A 79 0.11 0.31 -4.20
C VAL A 79 -0.18 -0.79 -3.20
N ASN A 80 -0.28 -0.41 -1.93
CA ASN A 80 -0.84 -1.29 -0.91
C ASN A 80 -2.35 -1.10 -0.89
N TRP A 81 -3.09 -2.12 -1.29
CA TRP A 81 -4.53 -2.09 -1.41
C TRP A 81 -5.20 -3.02 -0.39
N ARG A 82 -6.44 -2.71 -0.05
CA ARG A 82 -7.30 -3.54 0.80
C ARG A 82 -8.61 -3.78 0.08
N GLY A 83 -9.14 -5.00 0.18
CA GLY A 83 -10.36 -5.39 -0.50
C GLY A 83 -11.31 -6.17 0.39
N LEU A 84 -12.59 -6.11 0.06
CA LEU A 84 -13.63 -6.96 0.64
C LEU A 84 -13.98 -8.05 -0.37
N TYR A 85 -14.13 -9.25 0.12
CA TYR A 85 -14.39 -10.43 -0.68
C TYR A 85 -15.69 -11.09 -0.23
N VAL A 86 -16.40 -11.66 -1.16
CA VAL A 86 -17.59 -12.47 -0.90
C VAL A 86 -17.30 -13.94 -1.20
N PRO A 87 -18.02 -14.88 -0.58
CA PRO A 87 -17.85 -16.31 -0.86
C PRO A 87 -18.15 -16.63 -2.32
N ARG A 88 -17.45 -17.63 -2.84
CA ARG A 88 -17.76 -18.20 -4.16
C ARG A 88 -19.16 -18.82 -4.14
N GLY A 89 -19.96 -18.51 -5.14
CA GLY A 89 -21.29 -19.13 -5.33
C GLY A 89 -22.47 -18.33 -4.77
N ILE A 90 -22.25 -17.06 -4.32
CA ILE A 90 -23.37 -16.16 -4.14
C ILE A 90 -24.00 -15.85 -5.49
N SER A 91 -25.26 -15.44 -5.51
CA SER A 91 -25.94 -15.02 -6.73
C SER A 91 -25.40 -13.69 -7.27
N ASP A 92 -25.57 -13.46 -8.58
CA ASP A 92 -25.19 -12.18 -9.20
C ASP A 92 -25.96 -11.00 -8.57
N ASP A 93 -27.21 -11.19 -8.18
CA ASP A 93 -28.00 -10.16 -7.51
C ASP A 93 -27.41 -9.79 -6.15
N GLU A 94 -26.97 -10.79 -5.35
CA GLU A 94 -26.29 -10.54 -4.07
C GLU A 94 -24.95 -9.84 -4.28
N PHE A 95 -24.18 -10.28 -5.27
CA PHE A 95 -22.90 -9.64 -5.60
C PHE A 95 -23.08 -8.17 -6.00
N ASN A 96 -24.04 -7.89 -6.88
CA ASN A 96 -24.34 -6.53 -7.33
C ASN A 96 -24.86 -5.66 -6.17
N ALA A 97 -25.72 -6.20 -5.32
CA ALA A 97 -26.20 -5.47 -4.14
C ALA A 97 -25.09 -5.09 -3.17
N TRP A 98 -24.06 -5.93 -3.01
CA TRP A 98 -22.86 -5.58 -2.23
C TRP A 98 -22.02 -4.52 -2.94
N ALA A 99 -21.81 -4.63 -4.24
CA ALA A 99 -21.05 -3.66 -5.02
C ALA A 99 -21.68 -2.26 -4.93
N GLU A 100 -23.02 -2.15 -5.07
CA GLU A 100 -23.76 -0.90 -4.93
C GLU A 100 -23.59 -0.27 -3.55
N LYS A 101 -23.69 -1.05 -2.47
CA LYS A 101 -23.49 -0.57 -1.09
C LYS A 101 -22.08 -0.08 -0.87
N LEU A 102 -21.09 -0.81 -1.35
CA LEU A 102 -19.68 -0.44 -1.21
C LEU A 102 -19.35 0.83 -2.02
N GLN A 103 -19.91 0.95 -3.21
CA GLN A 103 -19.79 2.18 -4.01
C GLN A 103 -20.39 3.38 -3.29
N ALA A 104 -21.59 3.24 -2.71
CA ALA A 104 -22.24 4.31 -1.96
C ALA A 104 -21.41 4.76 -0.73
N VAL A 105 -20.77 3.82 -0.04
CA VAL A 105 -19.83 4.14 1.05
C VAL A 105 -18.63 4.88 0.52
N ALA A 106 -17.99 4.39 -0.54
CA ALA A 106 -16.80 5.00 -1.13
C ALA A 106 -17.04 6.42 -1.65
N ASP A 107 -18.23 6.70 -2.13
CA ASP A 107 -18.63 8.03 -2.64
C ASP A 107 -18.97 9.01 -1.52
N SER A 108 -19.20 8.54 -0.30
CA SER A 108 -19.57 9.37 0.84
C SER A 108 -18.45 10.35 1.23
N ALA A 109 -18.83 11.53 1.69
CA ALA A 109 -17.90 12.53 2.19
C ALA A 109 -17.16 12.03 3.44
N GLU A 110 -17.85 11.27 4.27
CA GLU A 110 -17.27 10.68 5.49
C GLU A 110 -16.14 9.71 5.18
N TRP A 111 -16.34 8.80 4.21
CA TRP A 111 -15.30 7.89 3.78
C TRP A 111 -14.08 8.62 3.22
N LYS A 112 -14.31 9.61 2.36
CA LYS A 112 -13.23 10.44 1.79
C LYS A 112 -12.44 11.17 2.86
N GLN A 113 -13.12 11.66 3.89
CA GLN A 113 -12.44 12.30 5.04
C GLN A 113 -11.62 11.30 5.83
N ILE A 114 -12.16 10.12 6.14
CA ILE A 114 -11.44 9.04 6.83
C ILE A 114 -10.17 8.65 6.05
N MET A 115 -10.28 8.51 4.73
CA MET A 115 -9.14 8.21 3.87
C MET A 115 -8.05 9.30 3.98
N ALA A 116 -8.42 10.56 3.86
CA ALA A 116 -7.50 11.69 3.96
C ALA A 116 -6.85 11.79 5.35
N ASP A 117 -7.61 11.63 6.41
CA ASP A 117 -7.10 11.69 7.79
C ASP A 117 -6.04 10.62 8.09
N ASN A 118 -6.15 9.48 7.40
CA ASN A 118 -5.20 8.36 7.52
C ASN A 118 -4.09 8.37 6.46
N GLY A 119 -3.99 9.40 5.63
CA GLY A 119 -2.97 9.50 4.58
C GLY A 119 -3.11 8.41 3.52
N LEU A 120 -4.34 8.00 3.22
CA LEU A 120 -4.63 6.99 2.21
C LEU A 120 -4.98 7.66 0.89
N ALA A 121 -4.30 7.24 -0.18
CA ALA A 121 -4.60 7.74 -1.53
C ALA A 121 -6.00 7.29 -1.99
N PRO A 122 -6.77 8.17 -2.63
CA PRO A 122 -8.09 7.80 -3.16
C PRO A 122 -7.94 6.73 -4.25
N PHE A 123 -8.39 5.53 -3.95
CA PHE A 123 -8.42 4.44 -4.91
C PHE A 123 -9.60 3.55 -4.55
N THR A 124 -10.61 3.52 -5.43
CA THR A 124 -11.80 2.69 -5.23
C THR A 124 -12.16 1.99 -6.52
N LYS A 125 -12.31 0.68 -6.43
CA LYS A 125 -12.87 -0.16 -7.48
C LYS A 125 -13.86 -1.13 -6.87
N VAL A 126 -15.00 -1.34 -7.53
CA VAL A 126 -16.04 -2.26 -7.04
C VAL A 126 -16.52 -3.17 -8.16
N GLY A 127 -17.11 -4.29 -7.78
CA GLY A 127 -17.74 -5.21 -8.73
C GLY A 127 -16.77 -5.71 -9.82
N ALA A 128 -17.20 -5.69 -11.06
CA ALA A 128 -16.44 -6.18 -12.20
C ALA A 128 -15.14 -5.40 -12.45
N ASP A 129 -15.13 -4.10 -12.18
CA ASP A 129 -13.93 -3.26 -12.32
C ASP A 129 -12.84 -3.67 -11.32
N PHE A 130 -13.23 -4.03 -10.10
CA PHE A 130 -12.28 -4.55 -9.11
C PHE A 130 -11.77 -5.94 -9.53
N GLN A 131 -12.65 -6.82 -10.00
CA GLN A 131 -12.24 -8.15 -10.45
C GLN A 131 -11.22 -8.06 -11.59
N GLY A 132 -11.48 -7.26 -12.61
CA GLY A 132 -10.54 -7.09 -13.72
C GLY A 132 -9.20 -6.50 -13.31
N TRP A 133 -9.20 -5.56 -12.37
CA TRP A 133 -7.98 -4.97 -11.84
C TRP A 133 -7.17 -5.99 -11.02
N ILE A 134 -7.81 -6.74 -10.13
CA ILE A 134 -7.10 -7.71 -9.27
C ILE A 134 -6.52 -8.88 -10.09
N ASP A 135 -7.19 -9.28 -11.16
CA ASP A 135 -6.66 -10.30 -12.06
C ASP A 135 -5.34 -9.82 -12.69
N GLY A 136 -5.25 -8.55 -13.09
CA GLY A 136 -4.02 -7.92 -13.56
C GLY A 136 -2.92 -7.92 -12.48
N VAL A 137 -3.25 -7.47 -11.28
CA VAL A 137 -2.31 -7.44 -10.14
C VAL A 137 -1.74 -8.82 -9.84
N VAL A 138 -2.57 -9.87 -9.89
CA VAL A 138 -2.13 -11.25 -9.67
C VAL A 138 -1.15 -11.69 -10.76
N ILE A 139 -1.41 -11.36 -12.02
CA ILE A 139 -0.53 -11.69 -13.14
C ILE A 139 0.83 -11.00 -12.97
N ASP A 140 0.83 -9.69 -12.76
CA ASP A 140 2.04 -8.87 -12.65
C ASP A 140 2.88 -9.27 -11.43
N THR A 141 2.24 -9.48 -10.28
CA THR A 141 2.92 -9.92 -9.05
C THR A 141 3.51 -11.32 -9.22
N THR A 142 2.79 -12.21 -9.89
CA THR A 142 3.29 -13.56 -10.19
C THR A 142 4.51 -13.50 -11.09
N GLN A 143 4.48 -12.68 -12.15
CA GLN A 143 5.62 -12.54 -13.04
C GLN A 143 6.81 -11.92 -12.31
N LEU A 144 6.63 -10.83 -11.58
CA LEU A 144 7.67 -10.22 -10.78
C LEU A 144 8.30 -11.21 -9.79
N SER A 145 7.47 -12.00 -9.11
CA SER A 145 7.95 -13.00 -8.15
C SER A 145 8.79 -14.10 -8.79
N LYS A 146 8.52 -14.45 -10.06
CA LYS A 146 9.36 -15.36 -10.85
C LYS A 146 10.67 -14.69 -11.24
N ASP A 147 10.61 -13.45 -11.73
CA ASP A 147 11.78 -12.72 -12.22
C ASP A 147 12.83 -12.51 -11.11
N ILE A 148 12.37 -12.29 -9.88
CA ILE A 148 13.25 -12.15 -8.70
C ILE A 148 13.52 -13.47 -7.96
N GLY A 149 13.01 -14.61 -8.46
CA GLY A 149 13.31 -15.94 -7.93
C GLY A 149 12.63 -16.32 -6.61
N VAL A 150 11.54 -15.63 -6.24
CA VAL A 150 10.75 -15.95 -5.03
C VAL A 150 9.88 -17.19 -5.26
N ILE A 151 9.35 -17.36 -6.46
CA ILE A 151 8.59 -18.53 -6.90
C ILE A 151 9.18 -19.11 -8.19
N GLN A 152 8.91 -20.40 -8.43
CA GLN A 152 9.31 -21.14 -9.62
C GLN A 152 8.18 -21.20 -10.66
#